data_85953dd8421763575c6bf064fb6b53c1
#
_entry.id   85953dd8421763575c6bf064fb6b53c1
#
_cell.length_a   1.000
_cell.length_b   1.000
_cell.length_c   1.000
_cell.angle_alpha   90.00
_cell.angle_beta   90.00
_cell.angle_gamma   90.00
#
_symmetry.space_group_name_H-M   'P 1'
#
loop_
_entity.id
_entity.type
_entity.pdbx_description
1 polymer ?
#
loop_
_entity_poly.entity_id
_entity_poly.type
_entity_poly.pdbx_seq_one_letter_code
_entity_poly.pdbx_strand_id
1 'polypeptide(L)'
;MLADMSIQIDAARLLIHRAAASADPFPDPTMAAKAKIFASEMAIKVSNDALQIFGARGYSRNYPLERIARDARMFTIGGGTAQILRTVVAARILGRKLPQTRDGYRDATKPGQGGTSE
;
A
#
# COMPACT_ATOMS: atom_id res chain seq x y z
N MET A 1 -19.24 -8.99 8.04
CA MET A 1 -17.86 -8.86 8.58
C MET A 1 -16.97 -10.07 8.22
N LEU A 2 -17.22 -11.32 8.71
CA LEU A 2 -16.32 -12.46 8.42
C LEU A 2 -16.17 -12.74 6.91
N ALA A 3 -17.27 -12.74 6.16
CA ALA A 3 -17.21 -12.92 4.70
C ALA A 3 -16.37 -11.83 4.00
N ASP A 4 -16.56 -10.57 4.39
CA ASP A 4 -15.80 -9.45 3.83
C ASP A 4 -14.32 -9.54 4.17
N MET A 5 -13.99 -9.95 5.39
CA MET A 5 -12.61 -10.20 5.81
C MET A 5 -11.97 -11.29 4.95
N SER A 6 -12.65 -12.41 4.74
CA SER A 6 -12.18 -13.52 3.91
C SER A 6 -11.92 -13.07 2.48
N ILE A 7 -12.90 -12.39 1.86
CA ILE A 7 -12.78 -11.87 0.49
C ILE A 7 -11.59 -10.93 0.35
N GLN A 8 -11.40 -10.02 1.29
CA GLN A 8 -10.31 -9.05 1.23
C GLN A 8 -8.92 -9.69 1.42
N ILE A 9 -8.83 -10.70 2.32
CA ILE A 9 -7.60 -11.46 2.52
C ILE A 9 -7.24 -12.22 1.23
N ASP A 10 -8.19 -12.87 0.60
CA ASP A 10 -7.95 -13.62 -0.65
C ASP A 10 -7.57 -12.67 -1.79
N ALA A 11 -8.22 -11.53 -1.93
CA ALA A 11 -7.86 -10.53 -2.92
C ALA A 11 -6.43 -10.00 -2.70
N ALA A 12 -6.02 -9.73 -1.46
CA ALA A 12 -4.67 -9.31 -1.14
C ALA A 12 -3.64 -10.39 -1.48
N ARG A 13 -3.93 -11.64 -1.12
CA ARG A 13 -3.08 -12.79 -1.42
C ARG A 13 -2.86 -12.96 -2.92
N LEU A 14 -3.91 -12.86 -3.72
CA LEU A 14 -3.83 -12.95 -5.17
C LEU A 14 -2.99 -11.83 -5.78
N LEU A 15 -3.12 -10.59 -5.29
CA LEU A 15 -2.29 -9.47 -5.74
C LEU A 15 -0.81 -9.68 -5.40
N ILE A 16 -0.50 -10.20 -4.20
CA ILE A 16 0.86 -10.52 -3.78
C ILE A 16 1.45 -11.62 -4.66
N HIS A 17 0.71 -12.71 -4.89
CA HIS A 17 1.16 -13.79 -5.75
C HIS A 17 1.39 -13.33 -7.18
N ARG A 18 0.50 -12.48 -7.73
CA ARG A 18 0.68 -11.89 -9.05
C ARG A 18 1.94 -11.05 -9.14
N ALA A 19 2.21 -10.23 -8.12
CA ALA A 19 3.44 -9.43 -8.07
C ALA A 19 4.68 -10.33 -8.00
N ALA A 20 4.67 -11.37 -7.16
CA ALA A 20 5.76 -12.32 -7.05
C ALA A 20 6.00 -13.09 -8.36
N ALA A 21 4.94 -13.52 -9.04
CA ALA A 21 5.03 -14.24 -10.32
C ALA A 21 5.55 -13.37 -11.48
N SER A 22 5.57 -12.04 -11.33
CA SER A 22 6.14 -11.12 -12.32
C SER A 22 7.67 -10.95 -12.20
N ALA A 23 8.31 -11.66 -11.26
CA ALA A 23 9.75 -11.49 -10.98
C ALA A 23 10.62 -12.10 -12.09
N ASP A 24 11.54 -11.23 -12.65
CA ASP A 24 12.60 -11.62 -13.56
C ASP A 24 13.74 -10.58 -13.55
N PRO A 25 14.74 -10.65 -12.69
CA PRO A 25 14.82 -11.36 -11.40
C PRO A 25 14.01 -10.69 -10.27
N PHE A 26 13.49 -9.48 -10.47
CA PHE A 26 12.71 -8.71 -9.48
C PHE A 26 11.27 -8.52 -9.94
N PRO A 27 10.32 -8.44 -9.01
CA PRO A 27 8.93 -8.16 -9.31
C PRO A 27 8.73 -6.83 -10.06
N ASP A 28 7.73 -6.78 -10.96
CA ASP A 28 7.33 -5.51 -11.59
C ASP A 28 6.99 -4.46 -10.51
N PRO A 29 7.63 -3.28 -10.53
CA PRO A 29 7.44 -2.27 -9.48
C PRO A 29 6.01 -1.79 -9.33
N THR A 30 5.24 -1.77 -10.42
CA THR A 30 3.83 -1.34 -10.40
C THR A 30 2.96 -2.40 -9.75
N MET A 31 3.20 -3.68 -10.07
CA MET A 31 2.47 -4.79 -9.45
C MET A 31 2.81 -4.90 -7.96
N ALA A 32 4.08 -4.76 -7.60
CA ALA A 32 4.53 -4.74 -6.21
C ALA A 32 3.91 -3.58 -5.42
N ALA A 33 3.87 -2.37 -6.00
CA ALA A 33 3.24 -1.21 -5.37
C ALA A 33 1.73 -1.42 -5.15
N LYS A 34 1.01 -1.94 -6.14
CA LYS A 34 -0.42 -2.26 -6.03
C LYS A 34 -0.69 -3.30 -4.94
N ALA A 35 0.10 -4.37 -4.91
CA ALA A 35 -0.02 -5.42 -3.91
C ALA A 35 0.23 -4.86 -2.50
N LYS A 36 1.29 -4.07 -2.33
CA LYS A 36 1.65 -3.47 -1.04
C LYS A 36 0.58 -2.48 -0.54
N ILE A 37 0.06 -1.61 -1.40
CA ILE A 37 -1.00 -0.67 -1.04
C ILE A 37 -2.23 -1.44 -0.54
N PHE A 38 -2.72 -2.35 -1.37
CA PHE A 38 -3.95 -3.08 -1.07
C PHE A 38 -3.80 -3.94 0.20
N ALA A 39 -2.72 -4.72 0.30
CA ALA A 39 -2.52 -5.61 1.43
C ALA A 39 -2.35 -4.87 2.76
N SER A 40 -1.64 -3.73 2.76
CA SER A 40 -1.44 -2.95 3.98
C SER A 40 -2.73 -2.26 4.47
N GLU A 41 -3.54 -1.72 3.58
CA GLU A 41 -4.83 -1.11 3.93
C GLU A 41 -5.86 -2.17 4.33
N MET A 42 -5.88 -3.31 3.64
CA MET A 42 -6.70 -4.47 4.01
C MET A 42 -6.34 -4.98 5.40
N ALA A 43 -5.05 -5.09 5.73
CA ALA A 43 -4.61 -5.56 7.04
C ALA A 43 -5.12 -4.68 8.19
N ILE A 44 -5.13 -3.35 8.01
CA ILE A 44 -5.71 -2.42 8.98
C ILE A 44 -7.21 -2.69 9.13
N LYS A 45 -7.94 -2.77 8.02
CA LYS A 45 -9.38 -2.99 8.06
C LYS A 45 -9.74 -4.32 8.71
N VAL A 46 -9.12 -5.39 8.29
CA VAL A 46 -9.42 -6.75 8.78
C VAL A 46 -9.05 -6.90 10.25
N SER A 47 -7.90 -6.38 10.68
CA SER A 47 -7.52 -6.42 12.10
C SER A 47 -8.46 -5.61 12.99
N ASN A 48 -8.93 -4.47 12.50
CA ASN A 48 -9.92 -3.66 13.20
C ASN A 48 -11.30 -4.34 13.29
N ASP A 49 -11.74 -4.98 12.20
CA ASP A 49 -12.97 -5.79 12.18
C ASP A 49 -12.87 -6.99 13.14
N ALA A 50 -11.69 -7.61 13.23
CA ALA A 50 -11.43 -8.69 14.20
C ALA A 50 -11.53 -8.21 15.66
N LEU A 51 -10.95 -7.02 15.96
CA LEU A 51 -11.12 -6.36 17.27
C LEU A 51 -12.61 -6.16 17.60
N GLN A 52 -13.38 -5.69 16.64
CA GLN A 52 -14.82 -5.45 16.84
C GLN A 52 -15.57 -6.74 17.13
N ILE A 53 -15.26 -7.83 16.43
CA ILE A 53 -15.88 -9.16 16.67
C ILE A 53 -15.56 -9.67 18.08
N PHE A 54 -14.34 -9.48 18.56
CA PHE A 54 -13.93 -9.90 19.91
C PHE A 54 -14.42 -8.96 21.02
N GLY A 55 -14.88 -7.77 20.67
CA GLY A 55 -15.34 -6.78 21.64
C GLY A 55 -14.28 -6.39 22.66
N ALA A 56 -14.66 -6.23 23.91
CA ALA A 56 -13.75 -5.84 25.00
C ALA A 56 -12.55 -6.78 25.19
N ARG A 57 -12.72 -8.06 24.90
CA ARG A 57 -11.61 -9.03 24.94
C ARG A 57 -10.54 -8.72 23.88
N GLY A 58 -10.94 -8.33 22.67
CA GLY A 58 -10.01 -7.97 21.60
C GLY A 58 -9.17 -6.74 21.93
N TYR A 59 -9.73 -5.80 22.69
CA TYR A 59 -9.04 -4.59 23.16
C TYR A 59 -8.08 -4.84 24.32
N SER A 60 -8.22 -5.96 25.02
CA SER A 60 -7.35 -6.35 26.14
C SER A 60 -6.00 -6.85 25.64
N ARG A 61 -4.91 -6.51 26.35
CA ARG A 61 -3.56 -7.03 26.10
C ARG A 61 -3.39 -8.53 26.36
N ASN A 62 -4.38 -9.18 26.98
CA ASN A 62 -4.40 -10.62 27.17
C ASN A 62 -4.63 -11.41 25.86
N TYR A 63 -5.04 -10.70 24.79
CA TYR A 63 -5.25 -11.25 23.45
C TYR A 63 -4.37 -10.52 22.43
N PRO A 64 -3.95 -11.18 21.34
CA PRO A 64 -3.00 -10.58 20.40
C PRO A 64 -3.61 -9.51 19.47
N LEU A 65 -4.94 -9.35 19.44
CA LEU A 65 -5.62 -8.55 18.42
C LEU A 65 -5.28 -7.06 18.50
N GLU A 66 -5.14 -6.47 19.69
CA GLU A 66 -4.75 -5.08 19.85
C GLU A 66 -3.35 -4.82 19.27
N ARG A 67 -2.43 -5.77 19.46
CA ARG A 67 -1.09 -5.71 18.90
C ARG A 67 -1.12 -5.86 17.37
N ILE A 68 -1.86 -6.83 16.87
CA ILE A 68 -2.01 -7.05 15.42
C ILE A 68 -2.55 -5.79 14.72
N ALA A 69 -3.55 -5.11 15.31
CA ALA A 69 -4.09 -3.88 14.75
C ALA A 69 -3.07 -2.73 14.74
N ARG A 70 -2.26 -2.58 15.80
CA ARG A 70 -1.16 -1.60 15.84
C ARG A 70 -0.08 -1.93 14.81
N ASP A 71 0.32 -3.19 14.73
CA ASP A 71 1.36 -3.64 13.80
C ASP A 71 0.90 -3.48 12.34
N ALA A 72 -0.36 -3.79 12.02
CA ALA A 72 -0.93 -3.57 10.71
C ALA A 72 -0.83 -2.11 10.25
N ARG A 73 -0.99 -1.15 11.17
CA ARG A 73 -0.89 0.28 10.86
C ARG A 73 0.49 0.70 10.34
N MET A 74 1.55 0.06 10.82
CA MET A 74 2.92 0.34 10.40
C MET A 74 3.12 0.11 8.90
N PHE A 75 2.47 -0.88 8.31
CA PHE A 75 2.69 -1.25 6.91
C PHE A 75 2.18 -0.23 5.89
N THR A 76 1.29 0.69 6.26
CA THR A 76 0.92 1.81 5.38
C THR A 76 1.91 2.97 5.43
N ILE A 77 2.85 2.94 6.37
CA ILE A 77 3.86 3.96 6.61
C ILE A 77 5.24 3.48 6.15
N GLY A 78 5.68 2.31 6.63
CA GLY A 78 6.99 1.75 6.35
C GLY A 78 7.11 1.16 4.94
N GLY A 79 8.34 1.15 4.39
CA GLY A 79 8.61 0.59 3.06
C GLY A 79 7.99 1.36 1.90
N GLY A 80 7.86 2.68 2.03
CA GLY A 80 7.11 3.56 1.14
C GLY A 80 5.66 3.68 1.59
N THR A 81 5.25 4.91 1.89
CA THR A 81 3.86 5.17 2.32
C THR A 81 2.86 4.78 1.23
N ALA A 82 1.65 4.43 1.62
CA ALA A 82 0.60 4.11 0.66
C ALA A 82 0.34 5.26 -0.33
N GLN A 83 0.55 6.51 0.11
CA GLN A 83 0.44 7.71 -0.74
C GLN A 83 1.56 7.77 -1.79
N ILE A 84 2.81 7.59 -1.38
CA ILE A 84 3.96 7.58 -2.30
C ILE A 84 3.83 6.45 -3.33
N LEU A 85 3.44 5.27 -2.91
CA LEU A 85 3.24 4.15 -3.83
C LEU A 85 2.10 4.40 -4.83
N ARG A 86 1.05 5.14 -4.44
CA ARG A 86 0.01 5.59 -5.39
C ARG A 86 0.57 6.51 -6.46
N THR A 87 1.51 7.38 -6.10
CA THR A 87 2.21 8.23 -7.09
C THR A 87 3.00 7.39 -8.08
N VAL A 88 3.67 6.32 -7.62
CA VAL A 88 4.38 5.37 -8.51
C VAL A 88 3.41 4.70 -9.49
N VAL A 89 2.28 4.20 -8.99
CA VAL A 89 1.26 3.57 -9.85
C VAL A 89 0.69 4.56 -10.86
N ALA A 90 0.34 5.78 -10.40
CA ALA A 90 -0.21 6.82 -11.27
C ALA A 90 0.79 7.25 -12.36
N ALA A 91 2.07 7.40 -12.02
CA ALA A 91 3.12 7.73 -12.97
C ALA A 91 3.22 6.70 -14.11
N ARG A 92 3.09 5.42 -13.78
CA ARG A 92 3.08 4.33 -14.77
C ARG A 92 1.85 4.35 -15.67
N ILE A 93 0.67 4.58 -15.10
CA ILE A 93 -0.59 4.66 -15.87
C ILE A 93 -0.54 5.83 -16.86
N LEU A 94 0.00 6.98 -16.41
CA LEU A 94 0.08 8.21 -17.21
C LEU A 94 1.27 8.21 -18.17
N GLY A 95 2.18 7.25 -18.10
CA GLY A 95 3.40 7.20 -18.93
C GLY A 95 4.37 8.37 -18.69
N ARG A 96 4.30 9.02 -17.51
CA ARG A 96 5.16 10.17 -17.18
C ARG A 96 5.59 10.13 -15.71
N LYS A 97 6.77 10.71 -15.42
CA LYS A 97 7.22 10.90 -14.04
C LYS A 97 6.30 11.89 -13.31
N LEU A 98 5.93 11.57 -12.08
CA LEU A 98 5.22 12.46 -11.19
C LEU A 98 6.15 12.85 -10.03
N PRO A 99 6.13 14.12 -9.60
CA PRO A 99 6.92 14.54 -8.44
C PRO A 99 6.46 13.80 -7.20
N GLN A 100 7.43 13.31 -6.42
CA GLN A 100 7.15 12.58 -5.18
C GLN A 100 7.37 13.43 -3.93
N THR A 101 7.88 14.65 -4.11
CA THR A 101 8.14 15.62 -3.05
C THR A 101 7.41 16.92 -3.32
N ARG A 102 7.18 17.69 -2.26
CA ARG A 102 6.58 19.03 -2.38
C ARG A 102 7.37 19.95 -3.29
N ASP A 103 8.69 19.86 -3.25
CA ASP A 103 9.59 20.69 -4.06
C ASP A 103 9.53 20.30 -5.54
N GLY A 104 9.39 19.02 -5.84
CA GLY A 104 9.17 18.54 -7.22
C GLY A 104 7.88 19.07 -7.85
N TYR A 105 6.83 19.31 -7.07
CA TYR A 105 5.60 19.97 -7.55
C TYR A 105 5.81 21.45 -7.86
N ARG A 106 6.64 22.13 -7.08
CA ARG A 106 6.97 23.56 -7.33
C ARG A 106 7.79 23.73 -8.60
N ASP A 107 8.73 22.83 -8.88
CA ASP A 107 9.56 22.87 -10.08
C ASP A 107 8.80 22.49 -11.35
N ALA A 108 7.83 21.58 -11.26
CA ALA A 108 6.98 21.20 -12.38
C ALA A 108 6.06 22.34 -12.87
N THR A 109 5.87 23.39 -12.07
CA THR A 109 5.05 24.55 -12.41
C THR A 109 5.86 25.69 -13.06
N LYS A 110 7.21 25.56 -13.18
CA LYS A 110 8.03 26.52 -13.92
C LYS A 110 7.92 26.26 -15.42
N PRO A 111 7.32 27.14 -16.22
CA PRO A 111 7.35 27.02 -17.66
C PRO A 111 8.80 27.23 -18.14
N GLY A 112 9.42 26.23 -18.76
CA GLY A 112 10.60 26.41 -19.56
C GLY A 112 11.93 25.81 -19.11
N GLN A 113 11.95 24.67 -18.40
CA GLN A 113 13.19 23.88 -18.32
C GLN A 113 12.94 22.42 -18.76
N GLY A 114 12.56 22.27 -20.01
CA GLY A 114 12.75 21.04 -20.76
C GLY A 114 14.23 20.96 -21.13
N GLY A 115 15.03 20.28 -20.30
CA GLY A 115 16.42 20.03 -20.60
C GLY A 115 16.57 19.21 -21.88
N THR A 116 17.01 19.80 -22.91
CA THR A 116 17.74 19.14 -23.98
C THR A 116 19.00 18.55 -23.35
N SER A 117 19.10 17.26 -23.30
CA SER A 117 20.36 16.54 -23.16
C SER A 117 20.61 15.80 -24.45
N GLU A 118 21.61 16.29 -25.15
CA GLU A 118 22.35 15.55 -26.16
C GLU A 118 22.87 14.23 -25.61
#